data_9f6dd5d1dc8eb3df95905e5c18abe7ba
#
_entry.id   9f6dd5d1dc8eb3df95905e5c18abe7ba
#
_cell.length_a   1.000
_cell.length_b   1.000
_cell.length_c   1.000
_cell.angle_alpha   90.00
_cell.angle_beta   90.00
_cell.angle_gamma   90.00
#
_symmetry.space_group_name_H-M   'P 1'
#
loop_
_entity.id
_entity.type
_entity.pdbx_description
1 polymer ?
#
loop_
_entity_poly.entity_id
_entity_poly.type
_entity_poly.pdbx_seq_one_letter_code
_entity_poly.pdbx_strand_id
1 'polypeptide(L)'
;MGVGGSFWDLLKPYARHEGAGYLRGRRVAVDLSFWVVSHSTAILARLPRARRPHLRTTFFRTLSLFAKMGVFPVFVVDGEPSPLKSQARAARFFRGSGMDLAAFPSTEAESSVTAAPVKRRNAAFTRCVEECVELLEYLGMPVLRAKGEAEALCAQLNNEGHVGACITADSDAFLFGAKTVVKVLRSNCKEPFECYHIADIESGLGLKRKQLVAMALLIGSDHDLHGVPGFGLETALRFVQLFDEDEILDKLHEIGKGVYPFLKGFDNPHIDDLPSSSKKSPIKSPHCSHCGHPGSKKNHIKDGCNYCLVDSLENCVERPAGFKCECPSCDEARDLNEQRRHENWQIKVCKRIAAETNFPNEEIIKLYLSDNNLVEGNKKKYGPTH
;
A
#
# COMPACT_ATOMS: atom_id res chain seq x y z
N MET A 1 -0.99 5.57 8.51
CA MET A 1 0.16 6.33 8.00
C MET A 1 0.80 5.48 6.94
N GLY A 2 1.52 6.07 6.00
CA GLY A 2 2.14 5.38 4.89
C GLY A 2 1.30 5.36 3.61
N VAL A 3 1.32 4.24 2.91
CA VAL A 3 0.59 4.05 1.65
C VAL A 3 -0.92 4.25 1.85
N GLY A 4 -1.58 4.82 0.84
CA GLY A 4 -2.99 5.26 0.89
C GLY A 4 -3.97 4.29 1.52
N GLY A 5 -4.94 4.88 2.13
CA GLY A 5 -6.04 4.47 3.04
C GLY A 5 -6.31 3.01 3.34
N SER A 6 -6.29 2.11 2.39
CA SER A 6 -6.68 0.70 2.56
C SER A 6 -5.52 -0.29 2.44
N PHE A 7 -4.27 0.19 2.43
CA PHE A 7 -3.13 -0.70 2.21
C PHE A 7 -2.99 -1.76 3.31
N TRP A 8 -3.23 -1.39 4.57
CA TRP A 8 -3.25 -2.36 5.67
C TRP A 8 -4.35 -3.42 5.52
N ASP A 9 -5.49 -3.08 4.88
CA ASP A 9 -6.57 -4.05 4.63
C ASP A 9 -6.12 -5.11 3.62
N LEU A 10 -5.29 -4.73 2.64
CA LEU A 10 -4.66 -5.66 1.70
C LEU A 10 -3.69 -6.62 2.41
N LEU A 11 -2.93 -6.13 3.39
CA LEU A 11 -1.94 -6.92 4.11
C LEU A 11 -2.56 -7.77 5.23
N LYS A 12 -3.72 -7.40 5.75
CA LYS A 12 -4.38 -8.04 6.90
C LYS A 12 -4.56 -9.56 6.79
N PRO A 13 -4.89 -10.16 5.64
CA PRO A 13 -4.98 -11.62 5.50
C PRO A 13 -3.66 -12.35 5.77
N TYR A 14 -2.52 -11.66 5.68
CA TYR A 14 -1.17 -12.21 5.86
C TYR A 14 -0.59 -11.90 7.24
N ALA A 15 -1.40 -11.35 8.15
CA ALA A 15 -1.02 -11.09 9.52
C ALA A 15 -0.88 -12.39 10.31
N ARG A 16 0.26 -12.55 10.99
CA ARG A 16 0.42 -13.55 12.03
C ARG A 16 0.00 -12.95 13.37
N HIS A 17 -0.69 -13.73 14.17
CA HIS A 17 -1.06 -13.33 15.54
C HIS A 17 -0.08 -13.99 16.50
N GLU A 18 0.92 -13.25 16.94
CA GLU A 18 2.04 -13.75 17.73
C GLU A 18 1.89 -13.37 19.20
N GLY A 19 2.28 -14.30 20.08
CA GLY A 19 2.31 -14.05 21.52
C GLY A 19 3.60 -13.37 21.98
N ALA A 20 3.63 -12.95 23.25
CA ALA A 20 4.77 -12.26 23.86
C ALA A 20 6.12 -13.02 23.74
N GLY A 21 6.07 -14.35 23.67
CA GLY A 21 7.27 -15.21 23.51
C GLY A 21 7.96 -15.05 22.16
N TYR A 22 7.25 -14.61 21.13
CA TYR A 22 7.80 -14.44 19.78
C TYR A 22 9.00 -13.47 19.74
N LEU A 23 8.92 -12.37 20.49
CA LEU A 23 9.97 -11.35 20.52
C LEU A 23 11.05 -11.61 21.61
N ARG A 24 10.90 -12.64 22.43
CA ARG A 24 11.84 -12.93 23.52
C ARG A 24 13.27 -13.12 23.00
N GLY A 25 14.23 -12.45 23.64
CA GLY A 25 15.64 -12.48 23.28
C GLY A 25 15.99 -11.72 21.99
N ARG A 26 15.02 -11.09 21.35
CA ARG A 26 15.25 -10.33 20.11
C ARG A 26 15.47 -8.86 20.39
N ARG A 27 16.32 -8.24 19.56
CA ARG A 27 16.35 -6.77 19.45
C ARG A 27 15.21 -6.34 18.52
N VAL A 28 14.58 -5.21 18.84
CA VAL A 28 13.50 -4.63 18.02
C VAL A 28 13.74 -3.14 17.83
N ALA A 29 13.53 -2.61 16.64
CA ALA A 29 13.54 -1.18 16.39
C ALA A 29 12.15 -0.61 16.68
N VAL A 30 12.09 0.43 17.50
CA VAL A 30 10.84 1.10 17.89
C VAL A 30 10.84 2.50 17.32
N ASP A 31 9.91 2.79 16.45
CA ASP A 31 9.63 4.14 15.98
C ASP A 31 9.04 4.96 17.14
N LEU A 32 9.88 5.85 17.71
CA LEU A 32 9.51 6.63 18.88
C LEU A 32 8.46 7.69 18.53
N SER A 33 8.53 8.28 17.35
CA SER A 33 7.58 9.29 16.90
C SER A 33 6.18 8.70 16.76
N PHE A 34 6.09 7.54 16.13
CA PHE A 34 4.84 6.79 16.04
C PHE A 34 4.31 6.41 17.44
N TRP A 35 5.19 5.94 18.32
CA TRP A 35 4.83 5.60 19.70
C TRP A 35 4.22 6.80 20.44
N VAL A 36 4.88 7.96 20.37
CA VAL A 36 4.41 9.21 21.00
C VAL A 36 3.05 9.63 20.45
N VAL A 37 2.85 9.61 19.13
CA VAL A 37 1.57 9.95 18.50
C VAL A 37 0.46 9.01 18.95
N SER A 38 0.69 7.72 18.89
CA SER A 38 -0.32 6.69 19.21
C SER A 38 -0.78 6.79 20.66
N HIS A 39 0.15 6.97 21.60
CA HIS A 39 -0.17 7.04 23.02
C HIS A 39 -0.74 8.40 23.41
N SER A 40 -0.29 9.50 22.82
CA SER A 40 -0.89 10.83 23.04
C SER A 40 -2.35 10.86 22.59
N THR A 41 -2.63 10.32 21.41
CA THR A 41 -4.00 10.23 20.86
C THR A 41 -4.90 9.37 21.74
N ALA A 42 -4.41 8.21 22.21
CA ALA A 42 -5.16 7.33 23.10
C ALA A 42 -5.46 7.96 24.47
N ILE A 43 -4.52 8.74 25.01
CA ILE A 43 -4.72 9.47 26.29
C ILE A 43 -5.73 10.60 26.10
N LEU A 44 -5.62 11.39 25.03
CA LEU A 44 -6.55 12.48 24.73
C LEU A 44 -7.97 11.99 24.46
N ALA A 45 -8.12 10.83 23.79
CA ALA A 45 -9.42 10.21 23.56
C ALA A 45 -10.13 9.80 24.88
N ARG A 46 -9.36 9.36 25.87
CA ARG A 46 -9.89 8.99 27.21
C ARG A 46 -10.09 10.18 28.15
N LEU A 47 -9.27 11.19 28.01
CA LEU A 47 -9.23 12.39 28.87
C LEU A 47 -9.22 13.67 28.00
N PRO A 48 -10.37 14.04 27.37
CA PRO A 48 -10.43 15.16 26.41
C PRO A 48 -10.01 16.52 27.00
N ARG A 49 -10.10 16.66 28.34
CA ARG A 49 -9.70 17.88 29.05
C ARG A 49 -8.25 17.90 29.54
N ALA A 50 -7.49 16.82 29.30
CA ALA A 50 -6.08 16.78 29.67
C ALA A 50 -5.30 17.77 28.82
N ARG A 51 -4.79 18.83 29.43
CA ARG A 51 -3.97 19.84 28.75
C ARG A 51 -2.62 19.27 28.26
N ARG A 52 -2.10 18.23 28.93
CA ARG A 52 -0.89 17.49 28.55
C ARG A 52 -1.06 16.01 28.89
N PRO A 53 -0.87 15.09 27.94
CA PRO A 53 -0.84 13.68 28.25
C PRO A 53 0.39 13.36 29.10
N HIS A 54 0.22 12.57 30.16
CA HIS A 54 1.32 12.10 31.00
C HIS A 54 2.04 10.93 30.29
N LEU A 55 2.80 11.25 29.25
CA LEU A 55 3.48 10.26 28.43
C LEU A 55 4.56 9.50 29.20
N ARG A 56 5.28 10.14 30.12
CA ARG A 56 6.36 9.52 30.90
C ARG A 56 5.91 8.23 31.60
N THR A 57 4.75 8.25 32.28
CA THR A 57 4.25 7.05 32.97
C THR A 57 3.87 5.94 31.98
N THR A 58 3.24 6.31 30.86
CA THR A 58 2.85 5.35 29.82
C THR A 58 4.09 4.77 29.16
N PHE A 59 5.08 5.61 28.92
CA PHE A 59 6.35 5.20 28.33
C PHE A 59 7.12 4.24 29.24
N PHE A 60 7.21 4.55 30.52
CA PHE A 60 7.82 3.65 31.51
C PHE A 60 7.10 2.29 31.59
N ARG A 61 5.76 2.27 31.47
CA ARG A 61 5.01 1.01 31.37
C ARG A 61 5.37 0.22 30.12
N THR A 62 5.59 0.88 29.00
CA THR A 62 6.03 0.23 27.76
C THR A 62 7.44 -0.36 27.92
N LEU A 63 8.37 0.36 28.55
CA LEU A 63 9.71 -0.18 28.87
C LEU A 63 9.63 -1.38 29.80
N SER A 64 8.80 -1.29 30.83
CA SER A 64 8.55 -2.42 31.77
C SER A 64 7.95 -3.62 31.04
N LEU A 65 7.14 -3.39 30.00
CA LEU A 65 6.58 -4.45 29.15
C LEU A 65 7.68 -5.13 28.36
N PHE A 66 8.55 -4.40 27.67
CA PHE A 66 9.68 -4.96 26.93
C PHE A 66 10.59 -5.81 27.87
N ALA A 67 10.88 -5.28 29.07
CA ALA A 67 11.67 -6.00 30.06
C ALA A 67 11.00 -7.32 30.48
N LYS A 68 9.68 -7.32 30.75
CA LYS A 68 8.90 -8.53 31.07
C LYS A 68 8.88 -9.54 29.94
N MET A 69 8.84 -9.06 28.70
CA MET A 69 8.87 -9.91 27.51
C MET A 69 10.29 -10.45 27.20
N GLY A 70 11.33 -9.90 27.83
CA GLY A 70 12.72 -10.20 27.50
C GLY A 70 13.11 -9.68 26.12
N VAL A 71 12.59 -8.51 25.73
CA VAL A 71 12.85 -7.86 24.43
C VAL A 71 13.84 -6.73 24.63
N PHE A 72 14.75 -6.53 23.67
CA PHE A 72 15.77 -5.48 23.68
C PHE A 72 15.38 -4.38 22.68
N PRO A 73 14.68 -3.31 23.11
CA PRO A 73 14.28 -2.24 22.21
C PRO A 73 15.44 -1.30 21.88
N VAL A 74 15.52 -0.90 20.62
CA VAL A 74 16.33 0.20 20.11
C VAL A 74 15.35 1.26 19.64
N PHE A 75 15.37 2.43 20.27
CA PHE A 75 14.45 3.51 19.91
C PHE A 75 15.01 4.34 18.78
N VAL A 76 14.19 4.64 17.79
CA VAL A 76 14.58 5.45 16.64
C VAL A 76 13.75 6.72 16.62
N VAL A 77 14.42 7.85 16.48
CA VAL A 77 13.82 9.20 16.45
C VAL A 77 13.96 9.76 15.05
N ASP A 78 12.94 10.47 14.57
CA ASP A 78 13.01 11.22 13.32
C ASP A 78 14.14 12.26 13.33
N GLY A 79 14.78 12.39 12.18
CA GLY A 79 15.68 13.49 11.85
C GLY A 79 14.96 14.60 11.08
N GLU A 80 15.60 15.11 10.03
CA GLU A 80 14.98 16.12 9.18
C GLU A 80 13.85 15.50 8.32
N PRO A 81 12.62 16.05 8.42
CA PRO A 81 11.51 15.53 7.66
C PRO A 81 11.70 15.78 6.17
N SER A 82 11.34 14.80 5.35
CA SER A 82 11.33 14.93 3.89
C SER A 82 10.45 16.11 3.45
N PRO A 83 10.94 16.97 2.54
CA PRO A 83 10.13 18.03 1.93
C PRO A 83 8.86 17.48 1.27
N LEU A 84 8.91 16.27 0.72
CA LEU A 84 7.79 15.58 0.07
C LEU A 84 6.60 15.34 1.01
N LYS A 85 6.86 15.16 2.33
CA LYS A 85 5.80 15.01 3.34
C LYS A 85 5.13 16.32 3.76
N SER A 86 5.49 17.46 3.21
CA SER A 86 4.96 18.77 3.63
C SER A 86 3.43 18.85 3.47
N GLN A 87 2.90 18.37 2.36
CA GLN A 87 1.45 18.33 2.06
C GLN A 87 0.70 17.40 3.03
N ALA A 88 1.21 16.19 3.28
CA ALA A 88 0.61 15.26 4.22
C ALA A 88 0.60 15.81 5.65
N ARG A 89 1.67 16.50 6.04
CA ARG A 89 1.75 17.17 7.34
C ARG A 89 0.73 18.29 7.47
N ALA A 90 0.56 19.11 6.43
CA ALA A 90 -0.47 20.15 6.38
C ALA A 90 -1.88 19.53 6.44
N ALA A 91 -2.18 18.52 5.63
CA ALA A 91 -3.46 17.83 5.63
C ALA A 91 -3.82 17.21 7.00
N ARG A 92 -2.84 16.61 7.69
CA ARG A 92 -3.02 16.10 9.06
C ARG A 92 -3.32 17.21 10.06
N PHE A 93 -2.68 18.36 9.91
CA PHE A 93 -2.92 19.54 10.75
C PHE A 93 -4.37 20.02 10.58
N PHE A 94 -4.83 20.25 9.35
CA PHE A 94 -6.20 20.72 9.08
C PHE A 94 -7.26 19.73 9.58
N ARG A 95 -7.08 18.43 9.32
CA ARG A 95 -7.99 17.39 9.83
C ARG A 95 -8.09 17.39 11.36
N GLY A 96 -6.96 17.59 12.05
CA GLY A 96 -6.91 17.62 13.52
C GLY A 96 -7.40 18.93 14.14
N SER A 97 -7.47 20.04 13.37
CA SER A 97 -7.95 21.35 13.83
C SER A 97 -9.43 21.60 13.53
N GLY A 98 -10.07 20.71 12.75
CA GLY A 98 -11.47 20.90 12.30
C GLY A 98 -11.64 22.01 11.25
N MET A 99 -10.54 22.52 10.69
CA MET A 99 -10.56 23.48 9.60
C MET A 99 -10.59 22.78 8.25
N ASP A 100 -11.37 23.30 7.31
CA ASP A 100 -11.49 22.73 5.96
C ASP A 100 -10.31 23.15 5.08
N LEU A 101 -9.58 22.18 4.53
CA LEU A 101 -8.47 22.40 3.61
C LEU A 101 -8.94 23.08 2.30
N ALA A 102 -10.17 22.81 1.86
CA ALA A 102 -10.73 23.38 0.63
C ALA A 102 -11.02 24.88 0.71
N ALA A 103 -11.04 25.45 1.92
CA ALA A 103 -11.24 26.88 2.13
C ALA A 103 -9.99 27.72 1.89
N PHE A 104 -8.83 27.11 1.63
CA PHE A 104 -7.57 27.80 1.38
C PHE A 104 -7.11 27.59 -0.06
N PRO A 105 -6.95 28.65 -0.87
CA PRO A 105 -6.45 28.55 -2.23
C PRO A 105 -5.01 28.01 -2.24
N SER A 106 -4.75 27.07 -3.12
CA SER A 106 -3.46 26.39 -3.34
C SER A 106 -2.43 27.25 -4.09
N THR A 107 -2.30 28.52 -3.76
CA THR A 107 -1.31 29.42 -4.35
C THR A 107 -0.44 30.05 -3.27
N GLU A 108 0.84 29.73 -3.33
CA GLU A 108 2.08 30.47 -2.90
C GLU A 108 2.04 31.47 -1.73
N ALA A 109 1.00 31.48 -0.89
CA ALA A 109 0.96 32.33 0.29
C ALA A 109 1.24 31.51 1.56
N GLU A 110 2.40 30.88 1.64
CA GLU A 110 2.92 30.25 2.88
C GLU A 110 3.30 31.27 3.96
N SER A 111 2.89 32.52 3.86
CA SER A 111 3.33 33.53 4.77
C SER A 111 2.24 33.94 5.76
N SER A 112 2.50 33.62 7.00
CA SER A 112 2.19 34.32 8.24
C SER A 112 0.97 33.93 9.08
N VAL A 113 -0.18 33.54 8.55
CA VAL A 113 -1.38 33.33 9.40
C VAL A 113 -1.55 31.88 9.88
N THR A 114 -1.18 30.90 9.05
CA THR A 114 -1.30 29.45 9.38
C THR A 114 -0.04 28.87 10.01
N ALA A 115 1.11 29.53 9.86
CA ALA A 115 2.40 29.04 10.36
C ALA A 115 2.50 29.00 11.90
N ALA A 116 1.85 29.91 12.61
CA ALA A 116 1.94 30.00 14.07
C ALA A 116 1.29 28.82 14.81
N PRO A 117 0.06 28.34 14.48
CA PRO A 117 -0.54 27.17 15.10
C PRO A 117 0.20 25.86 14.79
N VAL A 118 0.68 25.70 13.55
CA VAL A 118 1.49 24.53 13.12
C VAL A 118 2.81 24.49 13.88
N LYS A 119 3.53 25.61 13.97
CA LYS A 119 4.76 25.72 14.75
C LYS A 119 4.56 25.38 16.22
N ARG A 120 3.45 25.84 16.86
CA ARG A 120 3.15 25.52 18.28
C ARG A 120 2.88 24.03 18.49
N ARG A 121 2.14 23.37 17.58
CA ARG A 121 1.83 21.95 17.69
C ARG A 121 3.06 21.08 17.45
N ASN A 122 3.88 21.42 16.46
CA ASN A 122 5.14 20.76 16.21
C ASN A 122 6.08 20.91 17.41
N ALA A 123 6.19 22.11 18.02
CA ALA A 123 6.99 22.32 19.20
C ALA A 123 6.53 21.51 20.43
N ALA A 124 5.21 21.32 20.59
CA ALA A 124 4.67 20.49 21.66
C ALA A 124 4.97 18.99 21.43
N PHE A 125 4.86 18.52 20.20
CA PHE A 125 5.21 17.16 19.81
C PHE A 125 6.72 16.91 19.99
N THR A 126 7.57 17.79 19.46
CA THR A 126 9.03 17.71 19.61
C THR A 126 9.43 17.63 21.08
N ARG A 127 8.83 18.47 21.93
CA ARG A 127 9.08 18.42 23.39
C ARG A 127 8.68 17.07 24.00
N CYS A 128 7.57 16.48 23.57
CA CYS A 128 7.17 15.15 24.05
C CYS A 128 8.18 14.07 23.63
N VAL A 129 8.69 14.14 22.41
CA VAL A 129 9.75 13.23 21.92
C VAL A 129 11.03 13.42 22.74
N GLU A 130 11.46 14.67 22.93
CA GLU A 130 12.66 15.00 23.72
C GLU A 130 12.55 14.51 25.17
N GLU A 131 11.39 14.70 25.82
CA GLU A 131 11.13 14.16 27.17
C GLU A 131 11.22 12.63 27.23
N CYS A 132 10.82 11.93 26.16
CA CYS A 132 10.96 10.47 26.05
C CYS A 132 12.42 10.08 25.82
N VAL A 133 13.16 10.81 24.97
CA VAL A 133 14.59 10.58 24.72
C VAL A 133 15.39 10.77 26.00
N GLU A 134 15.17 11.86 26.72
CA GLU A 134 15.82 12.14 28.00
C GLU A 134 15.62 10.99 29.00
N LEU A 135 14.38 10.48 29.10
CA LEU A 135 14.08 9.34 29.98
C LEU A 135 14.83 8.06 29.53
N LEU A 136 14.91 7.80 28.21
CA LEU A 136 15.63 6.66 27.66
C LEU A 136 17.13 6.74 27.98
N GLU A 137 17.73 7.92 27.81
CA GLU A 137 19.13 8.17 28.10
C GLU A 137 19.44 7.96 29.58
N TYR A 138 18.60 8.45 30.50
CA TYR A 138 18.71 8.19 31.95
C TYR A 138 18.63 6.70 32.32
N LEU A 139 17.85 5.95 31.54
CA LEU A 139 17.71 4.51 31.75
C LEU A 139 18.77 3.67 31.00
N GLY A 140 19.71 4.34 30.31
CA GLY A 140 20.76 3.67 29.53
C GLY A 140 20.25 2.89 28.32
N MET A 141 19.05 3.25 27.81
CA MET A 141 18.46 2.59 26.65
C MET A 141 19.03 3.14 25.35
N PRO A 142 19.24 2.31 24.33
CA PRO A 142 19.78 2.75 23.05
C PRO A 142 18.77 3.62 22.28
N VAL A 143 19.21 4.82 21.90
CA VAL A 143 18.47 5.75 21.05
C VAL A 143 19.30 6.08 19.82
N LEU A 144 18.71 5.94 18.64
CA LEU A 144 19.30 6.31 17.36
C LEU A 144 18.51 7.47 16.76
N ARG A 145 19.22 8.41 16.11
CA ARG A 145 18.59 9.47 15.31
C ARG A 145 18.73 9.11 13.84
N ALA A 146 17.61 9.08 13.14
CA ALA A 146 17.60 8.95 11.70
C ALA A 146 18.04 10.27 11.05
N LYS A 147 18.59 10.23 9.84
CA LYS A 147 18.79 11.44 9.03
C LYS A 147 17.45 12.00 8.52
N GLY A 148 16.53 11.14 8.18
CA GLY A 148 15.17 11.43 7.74
C GLY A 148 14.17 10.79 8.69
N GLU A 149 13.41 9.86 8.17
CA GLU A 149 12.28 9.24 8.88
C GLU A 149 12.72 8.06 9.75
N ALA A 150 12.13 7.94 10.93
CA ALA A 150 12.45 6.87 11.88
C ALA A 150 12.09 5.48 11.30
N GLU A 151 10.96 5.37 10.58
CA GLU A 151 10.56 4.13 9.94
C GLU A 151 11.57 3.63 8.90
N ALA A 152 12.22 4.55 8.16
CA ALA A 152 13.25 4.20 7.18
C ALA A 152 14.48 3.57 7.87
N LEU A 153 14.95 4.17 8.98
CA LEU A 153 16.05 3.61 9.75
C LEU A 153 15.67 2.31 10.46
N CYS A 154 14.46 2.20 11.00
CA CYS A 154 13.95 0.95 11.56
C CYS A 154 13.96 -0.17 10.50
N ALA A 155 13.49 0.12 9.28
CA ALA A 155 13.46 -0.83 8.18
C ALA A 155 14.88 -1.25 7.76
N GLN A 156 15.82 -0.30 7.66
CA GLN A 156 17.21 -0.58 7.35
C GLN A 156 17.84 -1.52 8.40
N LEU A 157 17.70 -1.20 9.69
CA LEU A 157 18.22 -2.06 10.78
C LEU A 157 17.65 -3.48 10.74
N ASN A 158 16.37 -3.61 10.35
CA ASN A 158 15.74 -4.92 10.23
C ASN A 158 16.20 -5.66 8.95
N ASN A 159 16.37 -4.96 7.84
CA ASN A 159 16.86 -5.55 6.60
C ASN A 159 18.29 -6.06 6.74
N GLU A 160 19.16 -5.30 7.42
CA GLU A 160 20.56 -5.65 7.71
C GLU A 160 20.68 -6.72 8.83
N GLY A 161 19.60 -7.08 9.51
CA GLY A 161 19.58 -8.10 10.56
C GLY A 161 20.07 -7.62 11.92
N HIS A 162 20.25 -6.32 12.12
CA HIS A 162 20.60 -5.73 13.42
C HIS A 162 19.46 -5.85 14.44
N VAL A 163 18.22 -5.85 13.96
CA VAL A 163 17.00 -6.08 14.75
C VAL A 163 16.11 -7.12 14.10
N GLY A 164 15.37 -7.87 14.91
CA GLY A 164 14.49 -8.94 14.46
C GLY A 164 13.11 -8.45 13.96
N ALA A 165 12.71 -7.23 14.33
CA ALA A 165 11.45 -6.64 13.91
C ALA A 165 11.44 -5.12 14.08
N CYS A 166 10.59 -4.44 13.29
CA CYS A 166 10.22 -3.03 13.47
C CYS A 166 8.89 -2.94 14.21
N ILE A 167 8.78 -2.07 15.18
CA ILE A 167 7.52 -1.77 15.87
C ILE A 167 7.04 -0.41 15.37
N THR A 168 6.14 -0.42 14.40
CA THR A 168 5.50 0.75 13.80
C THR A 168 4.17 0.37 13.18
N ALA A 169 3.22 1.29 13.08
CA ALA A 169 2.01 1.10 12.27
C ALA A 169 2.11 1.84 10.93
N ASP A 170 3.29 2.33 10.57
CA ASP A 170 3.51 2.88 9.25
C ASP A 170 3.80 1.78 8.24
N SER A 171 2.99 1.70 7.18
CA SER A 171 3.16 0.68 6.13
C SER A 171 4.36 0.94 5.25
N ASP A 172 4.87 2.18 5.24
CA ASP A 172 6.04 2.57 4.46
C ASP A 172 7.30 1.82 4.91
N ALA A 173 7.31 1.26 6.12
CA ALA A 173 8.38 0.40 6.59
C ALA A 173 8.68 -0.75 5.61
N PHE A 174 7.68 -1.33 4.94
CA PHE A 174 7.89 -2.37 3.91
C PHE A 174 8.51 -1.80 2.63
N LEU A 175 8.14 -0.58 2.25
CA LEU A 175 8.69 0.10 1.09
C LEU A 175 10.18 0.43 1.32
N PHE A 176 10.53 0.80 2.56
CA PHE A 176 11.92 0.98 3.00
C PHE A 176 12.69 -0.35 3.17
N GLY A 177 12.01 -1.49 3.05
CA GLY A 177 12.63 -2.82 3.03
C GLY A 177 12.60 -3.58 4.34
N ALA A 178 11.72 -3.24 5.29
CA ALA A 178 11.54 -4.03 6.50
C ALA A 178 11.10 -5.46 6.16
N LYS A 179 11.73 -6.44 6.80
CA LYS A 179 11.39 -7.87 6.67
C LYS A 179 10.26 -8.29 7.62
N THR A 180 10.20 -7.64 8.79
CA THR A 180 9.24 -7.98 9.84
C THR A 180 8.74 -6.73 10.52
N VAL A 181 7.43 -6.51 10.50
CA VAL A 181 6.77 -5.37 11.14
C VAL A 181 5.76 -5.86 12.16
N VAL A 182 5.86 -5.35 13.38
CA VAL A 182 4.88 -5.49 14.45
C VAL A 182 4.05 -4.21 14.47
N LYS A 183 2.80 -4.30 14.04
CA LYS A 183 1.95 -3.12 13.80
C LYS A 183 1.57 -2.36 15.06
N VAL A 184 1.21 -3.06 16.11
CA VAL A 184 0.85 -2.48 17.41
C VAL A 184 1.24 -3.42 18.53
N LEU A 185 2.05 -2.90 19.47
CA LEU A 185 2.32 -3.58 20.72
C LEU A 185 1.54 -2.91 21.83
N ARG A 186 0.46 -3.53 22.30
CA ARG A 186 -0.35 -3.01 23.40
C ARG A 186 0.32 -3.33 24.73
N SER A 187 0.22 -2.40 25.69
CA SER A 187 0.78 -2.57 27.05
C SER A 187 0.13 -3.73 27.86
N ASN A 188 -0.97 -4.27 27.38
CA ASN A 188 -1.63 -5.45 27.94
C ASN A 188 -1.25 -6.70 27.13
N CYS A 189 -0.18 -7.36 27.51
CA CYS A 189 0.38 -8.55 26.83
C CYS A 189 -0.49 -9.81 26.82
N LYS A 190 -1.75 -9.74 27.25
CA LYS A 190 -2.63 -10.91 27.26
C LYS A 190 -3.19 -11.26 25.90
N GLU A 191 -3.18 -10.32 24.95
CA GLU A 191 -3.64 -10.52 23.59
C GLU A 191 -2.48 -10.66 22.65
N PRO A 192 -2.56 -11.56 21.63
CA PRO A 192 -1.58 -11.65 20.58
C PRO A 192 -1.52 -10.33 19.80
N PHE A 193 -0.34 -9.99 19.28
CA PHE A 193 -0.13 -8.82 18.44
C PHE A 193 -0.04 -9.21 16.97
N GLU A 194 -0.40 -8.28 16.10
CA GLU A 194 -0.27 -8.47 14.64
C GLU A 194 1.19 -8.30 14.23
N CYS A 195 1.74 -9.36 13.63
CA CYS A 195 3.08 -9.40 13.07
C CYS A 195 3.00 -9.71 11.57
N TYR A 196 3.67 -8.94 10.76
CA TYR A 196 3.68 -9.08 9.30
C TYR A 196 5.10 -9.39 8.82
N HIS A 197 5.23 -10.45 8.03
CA HIS A 197 6.48 -10.81 7.38
C HIS A 197 6.39 -10.54 5.89
N ILE A 198 7.42 -9.89 5.33
CA ILE A 198 7.45 -9.61 3.90
C ILE A 198 7.35 -10.91 3.07
N ALA A 199 7.95 -12.00 3.54
CA ALA A 199 7.88 -13.29 2.87
C ALA A 199 6.44 -13.86 2.77
N ASP A 200 5.59 -13.62 3.77
CA ASP A 200 4.17 -14.02 3.72
C ASP A 200 3.38 -13.16 2.73
N ILE A 201 3.70 -11.86 2.69
CA ILE A 201 3.11 -10.90 1.74
C ILE A 201 3.52 -11.28 0.32
N GLU A 202 4.80 -11.54 0.07
CA GLU A 202 5.33 -11.98 -1.21
C GLU A 202 4.68 -13.30 -1.66
N SER A 203 4.60 -14.28 -0.75
CA SER A 203 3.99 -15.58 -1.05
C SER A 203 2.49 -15.48 -1.35
N GLY A 204 1.77 -14.61 -0.64
CA GLY A 204 0.32 -14.50 -0.73
C GLY A 204 -0.18 -13.55 -1.83
N LEU A 205 0.48 -12.41 -2.01
CA LEU A 205 0.12 -11.40 -3.01
C LEU A 205 0.94 -11.51 -4.30
N GLY A 206 2.08 -12.22 -4.26
CA GLY A 206 3.03 -12.22 -5.37
C GLY A 206 3.74 -10.87 -5.58
N LEU A 207 3.75 -10.01 -4.56
CA LEU A 207 4.33 -8.67 -4.65
C LEU A 207 5.62 -8.58 -3.86
N LYS A 208 6.66 -8.11 -4.52
CA LYS A 208 7.95 -7.78 -3.92
C LYS A 208 8.11 -6.27 -3.70
N ARG A 209 9.23 -5.86 -3.11
CA ARG A 209 9.46 -4.49 -2.65
C ARG A 209 9.22 -3.42 -3.72
N LYS A 210 9.79 -3.55 -4.93
CA LYS A 210 9.60 -2.53 -6.00
C LYS A 210 8.14 -2.46 -6.45
N GLN A 211 7.42 -3.58 -6.42
CA GLN A 211 5.99 -3.61 -6.73
C GLN A 211 5.15 -2.93 -5.65
N LEU A 212 5.52 -3.05 -4.36
CA LEU A 212 4.88 -2.29 -3.27
C LEU A 212 5.13 -0.78 -3.42
N VAL A 213 6.35 -0.38 -3.83
CA VAL A 213 6.66 1.03 -4.16
C VAL A 213 5.82 1.50 -5.34
N ALA A 214 5.68 0.70 -6.39
CA ALA A 214 4.81 1.02 -7.53
C ALA A 214 3.34 1.21 -7.11
N MET A 215 2.84 0.37 -6.19
CA MET A 215 1.51 0.56 -5.61
C MET A 215 1.39 1.90 -4.90
N ALA A 216 2.38 2.29 -4.09
CA ALA A 216 2.37 3.57 -3.39
C ALA A 216 2.36 4.77 -4.35
N LEU A 217 3.09 4.68 -5.47
CA LEU A 217 3.07 5.71 -6.52
C LEU A 217 1.69 5.82 -7.20
N LEU A 218 1.01 4.69 -7.41
CA LEU A 218 -0.29 4.65 -8.09
C LEU A 218 -1.45 5.10 -7.20
N ILE A 219 -1.50 4.66 -5.94
CA ILE A 219 -2.63 4.95 -5.03
C ILE A 219 -2.38 6.14 -4.12
N GLY A 220 -1.15 6.65 -4.10
CA GLY A 220 -0.70 7.71 -3.21
C GLY A 220 -0.12 7.19 -1.90
N SER A 221 0.69 8.02 -1.25
CA SER A 221 1.34 7.78 0.04
C SER A 221 1.46 9.07 0.84
N ASP A 222 2.11 9.00 2.00
CA ASP A 222 2.43 10.21 2.78
C ASP A 222 3.39 11.16 2.05
N HIS A 223 4.08 10.70 1.00
CA HIS A 223 4.99 11.49 0.17
C HIS A 223 4.31 12.06 -1.09
N ASP A 224 3.21 11.43 -1.52
CA ASP A 224 2.33 11.92 -2.57
C ASP A 224 0.89 11.53 -2.22
N LEU A 225 0.10 12.48 -1.75
CA LEU A 225 -1.25 12.22 -1.24
C LEU A 225 -2.25 11.81 -2.32
N HIS A 226 -1.97 12.13 -3.57
CA HIS A 226 -2.96 12.00 -4.63
C HIS A 226 -2.76 10.73 -5.46
N GLY A 227 -1.50 10.32 -5.70
CA GLY A 227 -1.21 9.25 -6.64
C GLY A 227 -1.84 9.52 -8.01
N VAL A 228 -2.21 8.49 -8.73
CA VAL A 228 -2.88 8.59 -10.03
C VAL A 228 -4.41 8.63 -9.85
N PRO A 229 -5.12 9.68 -10.30
CA PRO A 229 -6.55 9.80 -10.14
C PRO A 229 -7.33 8.61 -10.68
N GLY A 230 -8.25 8.12 -9.87
CA GLY A 230 -9.08 6.96 -10.21
C GLY A 230 -8.39 5.60 -10.06
N PHE A 231 -7.19 5.55 -9.47
CA PHE A 231 -6.61 4.30 -8.98
C PHE A 231 -7.08 4.03 -7.56
N GLY A 232 -7.79 2.93 -7.40
CA GLY A 232 -8.02 2.33 -6.10
C GLY A 232 -7.07 1.16 -5.88
N LEU A 233 -7.04 0.64 -4.66
CA LEU A 233 -6.16 -0.46 -4.24
C LEU A 233 -6.24 -1.68 -5.16
N GLU A 234 -7.46 -2.12 -5.52
CA GLU A 234 -7.69 -3.27 -6.39
C GLU A 234 -7.16 -3.06 -7.82
N THR A 235 -7.37 -1.84 -8.37
CA THR A 235 -6.86 -1.49 -9.70
C THR A 235 -5.34 -1.47 -9.73
N ALA A 236 -4.72 -0.87 -8.70
CA ALA A 236 -3.28 -0.82 -8.57
C ALA A 236 -2.68 -2.22 -8.40
N LEU A 237 -3.26 -3.04 -7.52
CA LEU A 237 -2.82 -4.43 -7.30
C LEU A 237 -2.85 -5.22 -8.60
N ARG A 238 -3.99 -5.25 -9.28
CA ARG A 238 -4.15 -5.95 -10.55
C ARG A 238 -3.18 -5.46 -11.63
N PHE A 239 -2.90 -4.16 -11.66
CA PHE A 239 -1.98 -3.58 -12.62
C PHE A 239 -0.52 -3.95 -12.32
N VAL A 240 -0.10 -3.84 -11.06
CA VAL A 240 1.28 -4.14 -10.63
C VAL A 240 1.61 -5.62 -10.81
N GLN A 241 0.63 -6.51 -10.63
CA GLN A 241 0.79 -7.95 -10.84
C GLN A 241 1.00 -8.36 -12.31
N LEU A 242 0.85 -7.45 -13.27
CA LEU A 242 1.15 -7.71 -14.69
C LEU A 242 2.65 -7.71 -15.01
N PHE A 243 3.48 -7.23 -14.11
CA PHE A 243 4.91 -7.02 -14.33
C PHE A 243 5.73 -7.65 -13.21
N ASP A 244 6.91 -8.12 -13.55
CA ASP A 244 7.88 -8.58 -12.56
C ASP A 244 8.49 -7.41 -11.78
N GLU A 245 9.08 -7.72 -10.62
CA GLU A 245 9.71 -6.72 -9.73
C GLU A 245 10.73 -5.84 -10.46
N ASP A 246 11.54 -6.46 -11.32
CA ASP A 246 12.64 -5.75 -11.99
C ASP A 246 12.16 -4.85 -13.13
N GLU A 247 10.98 -5.10 -13.68
CA GLU A 247 10.44 -4.36 -14.81
C GLU A 247 9.46 -3.26 -14.41
N ILE A 248 8.76 -3.40 -13.29
CA ILE A 248 7.59 -2.57 -12.96
C ILE A 248 7.89 -1.07 -12.97
N LEU A 249 9.01 -0.64 -12.39
CA LEU A 249 9.34 0.79 -12.31
C LEU A 249 9.71 1.34 -13.68
N ASP A 250 10.44 0.59 -14.49
CA ASP A 250 10.78 0.97 -15.88
C ASP A 250 9.51 1.06 -16.73
N LYS A 251 8.57 0.13 -16.55
CA LYS A 251 7.26 0.17 -17.22
C LYS A 251 6.43 1.38 -16.82
N LEU A 252 6.45 1.76 -15.55
CA LEU A 252 5.79 3.00 -15.12
C LEU A 252 6.40 4.24 -15.77
N HIS A 253 7.74 4.29 -15.94
CA HIS A 253 8.42 5.36 -16.66
C HIS A 253 8.07 5.39 -18.15
N GLU A 254 8.05 4.23 -18.81
CA GLU A 254 7.64 4.11 -20.21
C GLU A 254 6.20 4.63 -20.39
N ILE A 255 5.27 4.21 -19.53
CA ILE A 255 3.87 4.62 -19.59
C ILE A 255 3.72 6.12 -19.30
N GLY A 256 4.44 6.65 -18.31
CA GLY A 256 4.47 8.09 -18.03
C GLY A 256 4.96 8.94 -19.21
N LYS A 257 5.80 8.37 -20.07
CA LYS A 257 6.24 8.96 -21.35
C LYS A 257 5.28 8.72 -22.52
N GLY A 258 4.13 8.07 -22.27
CA GLY A 258 3.13 7.76 -23.29
C GLY A 258 3.40 6.47 -24.09
N VAL A 259 4.35 5.65 -23.66
CA VAL A 259 4.63 4.34 -24.28
C VAL A 259 3.76 3.26 -23.62
N TYR A 260 2.97 2.53 -24.40
CA TYR A 260 2.03 1.52 -23.88
C TYR A 260 2.60 0.11 -24.11
N PRO A 261 3.07 -0.60 -23.06
CA PRO A 261 3.76 -1.89 -23.20
C PRO A 261 2.87 -3.03 -23.75
N PHE A 262 1.55 -2.85 -23.71
CA PHE A 262 0.58 -3.84 -24.18
C PHE A 262 0.19 -3.70 -25.66
N LEU A 263 0.59 -2.63 -26.32
CA LEU A 263 0.33 -2.39 -27.74
C LEU A 263 1.48 -2.92 -28.60
N LYS A 264 1.51 -4.23 -28.85
CA LYS A 264 2.47 -4.83 -29.79
C LYS A 264 2.12 -4.45 -31.23
N GLY A 265 3.00 -3.75 -31.93
CA GLY A 265 2.90 -3.53 -33.37
C GLY A 265 2.46 -2.15 -33.84
N PHE A 266 2.40 -1.17 -32.98
CA PHE A 266 2.21 0.23 -33.36
C PHE A 266 3.43 1.05 -32.90
N ASP A 267 4.29 1.39 -33.82
CA ASP A 267 5.33 2.39 -33.60
C ASP A 267 4.65 3.72 -33.30
N ASN A 268 4.66 4.14 -32.02
CA ASN A 268 4.19 5.45 -31.54
C ASN A 268 2.77 5.87 -32.03
N PRO A 269 1.69 5.22 -31.64
CA PRO A 269 0.37 5.80 -31.94
C PRO A 269 0.15 7.06 -31.07
N HIS A 270 -0.06 8.19 -31.70
CA HIS A 270 -0.68 9.34 -31.05
C HIS A 270 -1.96 8.88 -30.35
N ILE A 271 -2.23 9.42 -29.17
CA ILE A 271 -3.36 9.00 -28.28
C ILE A 271 -4.72 8.99 -29.00
N ASP A 272 -4.86 9.80 -30.06
CA ASP A 272 -6.07 9.94 -30.86
C ASP A 272 -6.23 8.88 -31.97
N ASP A 273 -5.17 8.16 -32.33
CA ASP A 273 -5.13 7.18 -33.42
C ASP A 273 -5.34 5.74 -32.96
N LEU A 274 -5.69 5.50 -31.68
CA LEU A 274 -5.97 4.14 -31.21
C LEU A 274 -7.19 3.56 -31.96
N PRO A 275 -7.03 2.47 -32.71
CA PRO A 275 -8.12 1.90 -33.47
C PRO A 275 -9.26 1.52 -32.51
N SER A 276 -10.39 2.20 -32.66
CA SER A 276 -11.65 1.68 -32.16
C SER A 276 -11.77 0.28 -32.75
N SER A 277 -11.62 -0.74 -31.90
CA SER A 277 -11.45 -2.15 -32.21
C SER A 277 -12.29 -2.64 -33.41
N SER A 278 -11.74 -2.53 -34.61
CA SER A 278 -12.36 -3.04 -35.85
C SER A 278 -12.05 -4.49 -36.16
N LYS A 279 -11.63 -5.28 -35.14
CA LYS A 279 -11.63 -6.74 -35.31
C LYS A 279 -13.10 -7.17 -35.32
N LYS A 280 -13.56 -7.59 -36.51
CA LYS A 280 -14.90 -8.16 -36.74
C LYS A 280 -15.21 -9.13 -35.62
N SER A 281 -16.36 -8.95 -34.95
CA SER A 281 -16.87 -9.93 -34.01
C SER A 281 -16.99 -11.27 -34.74
N PRO A 282 -16.58 -12.39 -34.12
CA PRO A 282 -16.77 -13.71 -34.74
C PRO A 282 -18.25 -13.85 -35.12
N ILE A 283 -18.50 -14.31 -36.34
CA ILE A 283 -19.85 -14.54 -36.84
C ILE A 283 -20.44 -15.59 -35.91
N LYS A 284 -21.34 -15.18 -35.02
CA LYS A 284 -22.03 -16.11 -34.13
C LYS A 284 -22.82 -17.08 -35.02
N SER A 285 -22.53 -18.37 -34.95
CA SER A 285 -23.38 -19.37 -35.50
C SER A 285 -24.83 -19.23 -34.97
N PRO A 286 -25.86 -19.39 -35.79
CA PRO A 286 -27.22 -19.23 -35.33
C PRO A 286 -27.51 -20.20 -34.18
N HIS A 287 -28.17 -19.71 -33.15
CA HIS A 287 -28.59 -20.49 -31.99
C HIS A 287 -30.11 -20.58 -31.93
N CYS A 288 -30.62 -21.71 -31.46
CA CYS A 288 -32.04 -21.91 -31.27
C CYS A 288 -32.62 -20.89 -30.26
N SER A 289 -33.66 -20.19 -30.66
CA SER A 289 -34.31 -19.20 -29.78
C SER A 289 -34.96 -19.81 -28.54
N HIS A 290 -35.24 -21.11 -28.54
CA HIS A 290 -35.91 -21.82 -27.45
C HIS A 290 -34.91 -22.41 -26.46
N CYS A 291 -33.99 -23.26 -26.88
CA CYS A 291 -33.03 -23.94 -26.03
C CYS A 291 -31.67 -23.23 -25.92
N GLY A 292 -31.36 -22.26 -26.78
CA GLY A 292 -30.10 -21.54 -26.80
C GLY A 292 -28.89 -22.29 -27.34
N HIS A 293 -29.03 -23.55 -27.77
CA HIS A 293 -27.93 -24.34 -28.35
C HIS A 293 -27.68 -24.03 -29.83
N PRO A 294 -26.50 -24.41 -30.42
CA PRO A 294 -26.19 -24.19 -31.82
C PRO A 294 -27.23 -24.79 -32.76
N GLY A 295 -27.51 -24.06 -33.82
CA GLY A 295 -28.53 -24.43 -34.80
C GLY A 295 -29.77 -23.53 -34.73
N SER A 296 -30.54 -23.48 -35.84
CA SER A 296 -31.78 -22.72 -35.87
C SER A 296 -32.92 -23.51 -35.22
N LYS A 297 -33.98 -22.82 -34.72
CA LYS A 297 -35.17 -23.49 -34.21
C LYS A 297 -35.78 -24.45 -35.25
N LYS A 298 -35.72 -24.08 -36.53
CA LYS A 298 -36.21 -24.93 -37.63
C LYS A 298 -35.40 -26.22 -37.78
N ASN A 299 -34.09 -26.14 -37.67
CA ASN A 299 -33.20 -27.29 -37.71
C ASN A 299 -33.45 -28.23 -36.53
N HIS A 300 -33.62 -27.65 -35.33
CA HIS A 300 -33.88 -28.44 -34.12
C HIS A 300 -35.25 -29.17 -34.16
N ILE A 301 -36.23 -28.59 -34.84
CA ILE A 301 -37.53 -29.25 -35.05
C ILE A 301 -37.38 -30.40 -36.08
N LYS A 302 -36.50 -30.22 -37.08
CA LYS A 302 -36.34 -31.21 -38.17
C LYS A 302 -35.38 -32.34 -37.79
N ASP A 303 -34.25 -32.00 -37.21
CA ASP A 303 -33.11 -32.91 -37.05
C ASP A 303 -32.82 -33.21 -35.55
N GLY A 304 -33.58 -32.65 -34.63
CA GLY A 304 -33.31 -32.73 -33.18
C GLY A 304 -32.23 -31.80 -32.71
N CYS A 305 -32.03 -31.70 -31.39
CA CYS A 305 -30.96 -30.94 -30.77
C CYS A 305 -29.98 -31.90 -30.07
N ASN A 306 -28.77 -31.98 -30.57
CA ASN A 306 -27.71 -32.84 -30.02
C ASN A 306 -27.34 -32.52 -28.56
N TYR A 307 -27.69 -31.35 -28.06
CA TYR A 307 -27.36 -30.89 -26.70
C TYR A 307 -28.53 -31.05 -25.72
N CYS A 308 -29.79 -31.06 -26.21
CA CYS A 308 -30.94 -31.24 -25.35
C CYS A 308 -31.17 -32.71 -24.97
N LEU A 309 -30.53 -33.66 -25.66
CA LEU A 309 -30.59 -35.10 -25.41
C LEU A 309 -32.03 -35.67 -25.24
N VAL A 310 -33.00 -35.04 -25.88
CA VAL A 310 -34.41 -35.49 -25.81
C VAL A 310 -34.72 -36.28 -27.07
N ASP A 311 -35.06 -37.56 -26.89
CA ASP A 311 -35.34 -38.51 -27.95
C ASP A 311 -36.63 -38.23 -28.75
N SER A 312 -37.36 -37.15 -28.46
CA SER A 312 -38.58 -36.78 -29.16
C SER A 312 -38.43 -35.49 -29.94
N LEU A 313 -38.74 -35.59 -31.23
CA LEU A 313 -38.64 -34.57 -32.27
C LEU A 313 -39.42 -33.26 -32.01
N GLU A 314 -40.21 -33.16 -30.96
CA GLU A 314 -41.11 -32.02 -30.82
C GLU A 314 -40.71 -30.92 -29.87
N ASN A 315 -39.77 -31.14 -28.93
CA ASN A 315 -39.52 -30.09 -27.92
C ASN A 315 -38.06 -30.02 -27.42
N CYS A 316 -37.32 -29.02 -27.90
CA CYS A 316 -36.17 -28.56 -27.17
C CYS A 316 -36.58 -28.08 -25.76
N VAL A 317 -35.78 -28.37 -24.77
CA VAL A 317 -35.97 -27.85 -23.40
C VAL A 317 -35.80 -26.34 -23.41
N GLU A 318 -36.73 -25.61 -22.80
CA GLU A 318 -36.61 -24.15 -22.67
C GLU A 318 -35.36 -23.76 -21.84
N ARG A 319 -34.58 -22.81 -22.35
CA ARG A 319 -33.38 -22.37 -21.68
C ARG A 319 -33.72 -21.70 -20.35
N PRO A 320 -33.05 -22.07 -19.24
CA PRO A 320 -33.23 -21.40 -17.98
C PRO A 320 -32.69 -19.95 -18.03
N ALA A 321 -33.19 -19.09 -17.14
CA ALA A 321 -32.67 -17.72 -17.00
C ALA A 321 -31.16 -17.76 -16.72
N GLY A 322 -30.37 -16.98 -17.48
CA GLY A 322 -28.92 -16.96 -17.37
C GLY A 322 -28.17 -18.08 -18.10
N PHE A 323 -28.86 -18.91 -18.90
CA PHE A 323 -28.24 -19.97 -19.69
C PHE A 323 -27.07 -19.44 -20.56
N LYS A 324 -25.93 -20.11 -20.51
CA LYS A 324 -24.75 -19.85 -21.35
C LYS A 324 -24.47 -21.10 -22.18
N CYS A 325 -24.50 -20.96 -23.51
CA CYS A 325 -24.14 -22.06 -24.40
C CYS A 325 -22.62 -22.34 -24.29
N GLU A 326 -22.27 -23.61 -24.13
CA GLU A 326 -20.90 -24.13 -24.04
C GLU A 326 -20.38 -24.72 -25.35
N CYS A 327 -20.96 -24.33 -26.48
CA CYS A 327 -20.40 -24.76 -27.74
C CYS A 327 -19.08 -24.05 -28.07
N PRO A 328 -18.17 -24.67 -28.85
CA PRO A 328 -16.85 -24.13 -29.15
C PRO A 328 -16.88 -22.68 -29.66
N SER A 329 -17.81 -22.34 -30.55
CA SER A 329 -17.93 -20.98 -31.09
C SER A 329 -18.39 -19.94 -30.06
N CYS A 330 -19.18 -20.34 -29.06
CA CYS A 330 -19.58 -19.47 -27.96
C CYS A 330 -18.47 -19.32 -26.94
N ASP A 331 -17.70 -20.37 -26.70
CA ASP A 331 -16.54 -20.35 -25.82
C ASP A 331 -15.45 -19.41 -26.39
N GLU A 332 -15.07 -19.61 -27.66
CA GLU A 332 -14.14 -18.70 -28.36
C GLU A 332 -14.62 -17.25 -28.35
N ALA A 333 -15.93 -17.01 -28.57
CA ALA A 333 -16.48 -15.67 -28.53
C ALA A 333 -16.44 -15.08 -27.12
N ARG A 334 -16.60 -15.86 -26.05
CA ARG A 334 -16.45 -15.43 -24.66
C ARG A 334 -15.00 -15.07 -24.35
N ASP A 335 -14.07 -15.98 -24.70
CA ASP A 335 -12.64 -15.80 -24.48
C ASP A 335 -12.12 -14.54 -25.20
N LEU A 336 -12.53 -14.38 -26.48
CA LEU A 336 -12.15 -13.18 -27.25
C LEU A 336 -12.74 -11.89 -26.65
N ASN A 337 -13.97 -11.93 -26.13
CA ASN A 337 -14.57 -10.78 -25.48
C ASN A 337 -13.90 -10.48 -24.14
N GLU A 338 -13.51 -11.48 -23.38
CA GLU A 338 -12.78 -11.34 -22.14
C GLU A 338 -11.38 -10.75 -22.39
N GLN A 339 -10.67 -11.28 -23.38
CA GLN A 339 -9.38 -10.74 -23.81
C GLN A 339 -9.51 -9.26 -24.21
N ARG A 340 -10.49 -8.90 -25.03
CA ARG A 340 -10.73 -7.50 -25.42
C ARG A 340 -11.06 -6.60 -24.23
N ARG A 341 -11.85 -7.10 -23.26
CA ARG A 341 -12.13 -6.34 -22.02
C ARG A 341 -10.86 -6.11 -21.25
N HIS A 342 -9.99 -7.10 -21.16
CA HIS A 342 -8.70 -7.01 -20.48
C HIS A 342 -7.78 -6.02 -21.19
N GLU A 343 -7.61 -6.12 -22.50
CA GLU A 343 -6.81 -5.17 -23.30
C GLU A 343 -7.32 -3.73 -23.17
N ASN A 344 -8.64 -3.52 -23.29
CA ASN A 344 -9.25 -2.20 -23.14
C ASN A 344 -9.05 -1.63 -21.71
N TRP A 345 -9.10 -2.50 -20.69
CA TRP A 345 -8.81 -2.09 -19.31
C TRP A 345 -7.35 -1.67 -19.15
N GLN A 346 -6.39 -2.44 -19.69
CA GLN A 346 -4.96 -2.10 -19.66
C GLN A 346 -4.69 -0.75 -20.33
N ILE A 347 -5.25 -0.52 -21.53
CA ILE A 347 -5.12 0.76 -22.24
C ILE A 347 -5.69 1.91 -21.41
N LYS A 348 -6.88 1.72 -20.82
CA LYS A 348 -7.51 2.75 -19.98
C LYS A 348 -6.68 3.10 -18.76
N VAL A 349 -6.05 2.10 -18.14
CA VAL A 349 -5.17 2.27 -16.99
C VAL A 349 -3.91 3.04 -17.41
N CYS A 350 -3.25 2.62 -18.48
CA CYS A 350 -2.06 3.32 -19.02
C CYS A 350 -2.35 4.78 -19.38
N LYS A 351 -3.50 5.06 -20.01
CA LYS A 351 -3.93 6.45 -20.31
C LYS A 351 -4.06 7.33 -19.07
N ARG A 352 -4.54 6.77 -17.96
CA ARG A 352 -4.62 7.52 -16.69
C ARG A 352 -3.24 7.82 -16.12
N ILE A 353 -2.32 6.85 -16.17
CA ILE A 353 -0.93 7.04 -15.73
C ILE A 353 -0.24 8.10 -16.60
N ALA A 354 -0.37 8.00 -17.92
CA ALA A 354 0.24 8.95 -18.86
C ALA A 354 -0.35 10.36 -18.79
N ALA A 355 -1.55 10.53 -18.22
CA ALA A 355 -2.15 11.84 -18.02
C ALA A 355 -1.57 12.61 -16.82
N GLU A 356 -0.85 11.91 -15.93
CA GLU A 356 -0.21 12.54 -14.78
C GLU A 356 1.11 13.18 -15.15
N THR A 357 1.25 14.46 -14.80
CA THR A 357 2.49 15.20 -14.99
C THR A 357 3.55 14.73 -14.00
N ASN A 358 4.77 14.53 -14.49
CA ASN A 358 5.92 14.07 -13.69
C ASN A 358 5.74 12.68 -13.03
N PHE A 359 4.97 11.79 -13.65
CA PHE A 359 4.84 10.42 -13.17
C PHE A 359 5.78 9.45 -13.93
N PRO A 360 6.41 8.51 -13.24
CA PRO A 360 6.48 8.36 -11.77
C PRO A 360 7.42 9.38 -11.13
N ASN A 361 7.16 9.75 -9.88
CA ASN A 361 8.02 10.67 -9.15
C ASN A 361 9.33 10.00 -8.73
N GLU A 362 10.42 10.39 -9.38
CA GLU A 362 11.78 9.86 -9.15
C GLU A 362 12.31 10.10 -7.73
N GLU A 363 11.93 11.21 -7.10
CA GLU A 363 12.38 11.52 -5.75
C GLU A 363 11.78 10.54 -4.74
N ILE A 364 10.53 10.14 -4.95
CA ILE A 364 9.84 9.14 -4.11
C ILE A 364 10.46 7.75 -4.33
N ILE A 365 10.75 7.38 -5.59
CA ILE A 365 11.41 6.10 -5.90
C ILE A 365 12.77 6.04 -5.21
N LYS A 366 13.58 7.10 -5.36
CA LYS A 366 14.89 7.20 -4.72
C LYS A 366 14.79 7.18 -3.19
N LEU A 367 13.80 7.86 -2.62
CA LEU A 367 13.58 7.87 -1.18
C LEU A 367 13.37 6.46 -0.62
N TYR A 368 12.52 5.66 -1.28
CA TYR A 368 12.23 4.30 -0.80
C TYR A 368 13.34 3.28 -1.11
N LEU A 369 14.06 3.43 -2.22
CA LEU A 369 14.99 2.41 -2.71
C LEU A 369 16.47 2.73 -2.47
N SER A 370 16.83 3.96 -2.04
CA SER A 370 18.23 4.28 -1.79
C SER A 370 18.75 3.62 -0.52
N ASP A 371 19.91 2.97 -0.62
CA ASP A 371 20.63 2.34 0.50
C ASP A 371 21.50 3.35 1.27
N ASN A 372 21.04 4.58 1.44
CA ASN A 372 21.82 5.61 2.13
C ASN A 372 21.95 5.28 3.63
N ASN A 373 23.18 5.40 4.18
CA ASN A 373 23.43 5.35 5.61
C ASN A 373 22.53 6.35 6.35
N LEU A 374 21.40 5.84 6.90
CA LEU A 374 20.33 6.65 7.47
C LEU A 374 20.61 7.11 8.91
N VAL A 375 21.78 6.85 9.48
CA VAL A 375 22.17 7.27 10.82
C VAL A 375 22.85 8.63 10.78
N GLU A 376 22.40 9.57 11.58
CA GLU A 376 23.06 10.86 11.81
C GLU A 376 24.19 10.70 12.84
N GLY A 377 25.42 10.90 12.40
CA GLY A 377 26.59 11.12 13.25
C GLY A 377 27.17 9.97 14.06
N ASN A 378 28.48 9.80 13.95
CA ASN A 378 29.40 8.99 14.78
C ASN A 378 29.04 7.50 14.96
N LYS A 379 29.68 6.67 14.14
CA LYS A 379 29.92 5.25 14.42
C LYS A 379 30.64 5.07 15.76
N LYS A 380 29.93 5.15 16.88
CA LYS A 380 30.36 4.40 18.05
C LYS A 380 30.13 2.94 17.69
N LYS A 381 31.21 2.25 17.36
CA LYS A 381 31.28 0.82 17.12
C LYS A 381 30.64 0.11 18.32
N TYR A 382 29.40 -0.33 18.18
CA TYR A 382 28.88 -1.41 19.01
C TYR A 382 29.49 -2.70 18.47
N GLY A 383 30.62 -3.09 19.01
CA GLY A 383 31.23 -4.37 18.74
C GLY A 383 30.30 -5.51 19.16
N PRO A 384 30.45 -6.72 18.55
CA PRO A 384 29.70 -7.86 18.98
C PRO A 384 30.11 -8.21 20.41
N THR A 385 29.21 -8.03 21.37
CA THR A 385 29.34 -8.67 22.67
C THR A 385 28.80 -10.09 22.54
N HIS A 386 29.72 -11.06 22.75
CA HIS A 386 29.46 -12.48 22.85
C HIS A 386 28.34 -12.83 23.82
#